data_89496e2cca15f6d638f4ec3f053b4993
#
_entry.id   89496e2cca15f6d638f4ec3f053b4993
#
_cell.length_a   1.000
_cell.length_b   1.000
_cell.length_c   1.000
_cell.angle_alpha   90.00
_cell.angle_beta   90.00
_cell.angle_gamma   90.00
#
_symmetry.space_group_name_H-M   'P 1'
#
loop_
_entity.id
_entity.type
_entity.pdbx_description
1 polymer ?
#
loop_
_entity_poly.entity_id
_entity_poly.type
_entity_poly.pdbx_seq_one_letter_code
_entity_poly.pdbx_strand_id
1 'polypeptide(L)'
;MPRIARWDNLPGGVRQHLIDRLRDRAISIADLNQLRLWIESQPEVPDGDWYKDFGSFKICGRGSYPKAFLLPGQPARGVAL
;
A
#
# COMPACT_ATOMS: atom_id res chain seq x y z
N MET A 1 -2.72 -12.49 -13.45
CA MET A 1 -2.75 -11.94 -12.09
C MET A 1 -3.40 -10.57 -12.14
N PRO A 2 -4.18 -10.18 -11.12
CA PRO A 2 -4.78 -8.85 -11.12
C PRO A 2 -3.73 -7.76 -11.02
N ARG A 3 -4.10 -6.57 -11.44
CA ARG A 3 -3.28 -5.39 -11.21
C ARG A 3 -3.84 -4.59 -10.05
N ILE A 4 -2.97 -3.88 -9.34
CA ILE A 4 -3.42 -3.03 -8.24
C ILE A 4 -4.35 -1.93 -8.77
N ALA A 5 -5.36 -1.55 -7.99
CA ALA A 5 -6.25 -0.46 -8.36
C ALA A 5 -5.45 0.85 -8.47
N ARG A 6 -5.82 1.69 -9.43
CA ARG A 6 -5.20 3.01 -9.58
C ARG A 6 -5.52 3.86 -8.36
N TRP A 7 -4.63 4.82 -8.07
CA TRP A 7 -4.82 5.71 -6.93
C TRP A 7 -6.21 6.35 -6.93
N ASP A 8 -6.67 6.83 -8.08
CA ASP A 8 -7.96 7.50 -8.19
C ASP A 8 -9.14 6.53 -8.06
N ASN A 9 -8.91 5.25 -8.27
CA ASN A 9 -9.95 4.23 -8.21
C ASN A 9 -9.98 3.48 -6.89
N LEU A 10 -9.12 3.84 -5.94
CA LEU A 10 -9.16 3.25 -4.61
C LEU A 10 -10.47 3.62 -3.91
N PRO A 11 -11.09 2.69 -3.18
CA PRO A 11 -12.25 3.04 -2.37
C PRO A 11 -11.94 4.19 -1.42
N GLY A 12 -12.92 5.08 -1.21
CA GLY A 12 -12.74 6.25 -0.37
C GLY A 12 -12.26 5.90 1.04
N GLY A 13 -12.75 4.81 1.61
CA GLY A 13 -12.31 4.35 2.92
C GLY A 13 -10.85 3.95 2.95
N VAL A 14 -10.35 3.31 1.88
CA VAL A 14 -8.93 2.95 1.77
C VAL A 14 -8.08 4.21 1.70
N ARG A 15 -8.45 5.17 0.84
CA ARG A 15 -7.70 6.42 0.71
C ARG A 15 -7.67 7.19 2.02
N GLN A 16 -8.79 7.28 2.71
CA GLN A 16 -8.88 7.97 3.99
C GLN A 16 -7.97 7.30 5.02
N HIS A 17 -7.92 5.98 5.03
CA HIS A 17 -7.04 5.23 5.92
C HIS A 17 -5.57 5.58 5.68
N LEU A 18 -5.16 5.69 4.42
CA LEU A 18 -3.80 6.08 4.05
C LEU A 18 -3.49 7.51 4.52
N ILE A 19 -4.44 8.43 4.34
CA ILE A 19 -4.28 9.82 4.78
C ILE A 19 -4.15 9.89 6.30
N ASP A 20 -4.94 9.11 7.02
CA ASP A 20 -4.89 9.08 8.48
C ASP A 20 -3.52 8.58 8.98
N ARG A 21 -2.95 7.59 8.32
CA ARG A 21 -1.62 7.10 8.66
C ARG A 21 -0.54 8.14 8.38
N LEU A 22 -0.71 8.94 7.33
CA LEU A 22 0.19 10.06 7.05
C LEU A 22 0.12 11.11 8.16
N ARG A 23 -1.10 11.45 8.61
CA ARG A 23 -1.30 12.39 9.72
C ARG A 23 -0.70 11.90 11.02
N ASP A 24 -0.77 10.60 11.28
CA ASP A 24 -0.18 9.97 12.47
C ASP A 24 1.34 9.90 12.38
N ARG A 25 1.93 10.42 11.33
CA ARG A 25 3.37 10.46 11.08
C ARG A 25 4.01 9.07 10.95
N ALA A 26 3.19 8.11 10.61
CA ALA A 26 3.70 6.78 10.29
C ALA A 26 4.49 6.80 8.98
N ILE A 27 4.16 7.73 8.08
CA ILE A 27 4.85 7.90 6.81
C ILE A 27 5.04 9.40 6.53
N SER A 28 6.01 9.72 5.68
CA SER A 28 6.26 11.08 5.22
C SER A 28 5.60 11.34 3.87
N ILE A 29 5.60 12.60 3.44
CA ILE A 29 5.12 12.97 2.09
C ILE A 29 5.95 12.28 1.01
N ALA A 30 7.26 12.17 1.22
CA ALA A 30 8.12 11.47 0.28
C ALA A 30 7.74 9.99 0.17
N ASP A 31 7.44 9.35 1.29
CA ASP A 31 6.97 7.97 1.31
C ASP A 31 5.65 7.81 0.57
N LEU A 32 4.73 8.75 0.78
CA LEU A 32 3.45 8.74 0.09
C LEU A 32 3.63 8.86 -1.42
N ASN A 33 4.56 9.70 -1.87
CA ASN A 33 4.87 9.84 -3.29
C ASN A 33 5.43 8.55 -3.87
N GLN A 34 6.29 7.85 -3.15
CA GLN A 34 6.81 6.56 -3.59
C GLN A 34 5.69 5.54 -3.75
N LEU A 35 4.79 5.48 -2.79
CA LEU A 35 3.63 4.60 -2.84
C LEU A 35 2.75 4.94 -4.04
N ARG A 36 2.46 6.22 -4.25
CA ARG A 36 1.62 6.67 -5.36
C ARG A 36 2.24 6.30 -6.71
N LEU A 37 3.55 6.55 -6.88
CA LEU A 37 4.23 6.18 -8.11
C LEU A 37 4.19 4.67 -8.35
N TRP A 38 4.37 3.89 -7.31
CA TRP A 38 4.28 2.44 -7.42
C TRP A 38 2.89 1.99 -7.85
N ILE A 39 1.85 2.54 -7.24
CA ILE A 39 0.46 2.23 -7.60
C ILE A 39 0.18 2.64 -9.05
N GLU A 40 0.64 3.81 -9.46
CA GLU A 40 0.41 4.30 -10.82
C GLU A 40 1.18 3.51 -11.88
N SER A 41 2.23 2.81 -11.50
CA SER A 41 2.92 1.89 -12.40
C SER A 41 2.12 0.63 -12.71
N GLN A 42 0.98 0.44 -12.05
CA GLN A 42 0.06 -0.68 -12.25
C GLN A 42 0.75 -2.04 -12.08
N PRO A 43 1.41 -2.28 -10.93
CA PRO A 43 2.07 -3.56 -10.71
C PRO A 43 1.05 -4.69 -10.63
N GLU A 44 1.46 -5.87 -11.05
CA GLU A 44 0.67 -7.07 -10.86
C GLU A 44 0.73 -7.48 -9.39
N VAL A 45 -0.41 -7.90 -8.87
CA VAL A 45 -0.54 -8.36 -7.49
C VAL A 45 -1.23 -9.72 -7.47
N PRO A 46 -0.96 -10.57 -6.47
CA PRO A 46 -1.67 -11.84 -6.36
C PRO A 46 -3.13 -11.64 -5.93
N ASP A 47 -3.95 -12.66 -6.12
CA ASP A 47 -5.35 -12.64 -5.68
C ASP A 47 -5.48 -12.67 -4.16
N GLY A 48 -4.49 -13.24 -3.49
CA GLY A 48 -4.47 -13.33 -2.03
C GLY A 48 -3.73 -12.20 -1.37
N ASP A 49 -3.29 -12.42 -0.14
CA ASP A 49 -2.57 -11.42 0.63
C ASP A 49 -1.18 -11.18 0.05
N TRP A 50 -0.78 -9.92 0.03
CA TRP A 50 0.54 -9.49 -0.42
C TRP A 50 1.02 -8.28 0.39
N TYR A 51 2.31 -8.00 0.30
CA TYR A 51 2.85 -6.77 0.87
C TYR A 51 4.00 -6.25 0.02
N LYS A 52 4.25 -4.96 0.14
CA LYS A 52 5.38 -4.28 -0.49
C LYS A 52 6.14 -3.50 0.57
N ASP A 53 7.44 -3.77 0.69
CA ASP A 53 8.31 -3.08 1.63
C ASP A 53 8.97 -1.90 0.92
N PHE A 54 8.74 -0.70 1.46
CA PHE A 54 9.33 0.54 0.94
C PHE A 54 10.50 1.03 1.82
N GLY A 55 10.93 0.22 2.78
CA GLY A 55 12.01 0.61 3.69
C GLY A 55 11.50 1.28 4.94
N SER A 56 10.94 2.46 4.82
CA SER A 56 10.39 3.22 5.95
C SER A 56 9.00 2.74 6.37
N PHE A 57 8.33 1.96 5.54
CA PHE A 57 7.02 1.38 5.83
C PHE A 57 6.75 0.21 4.90
N LYS A 58 5.73 -0.56 5.21
CA LYS A 58 5.21 -1.61 4.32
C LYS A 58 3.75 -1.33 4.04
N ILE A 59 3.30 -1.64 2.83
CA ILE A 59 1.89 -1.63 2.51
C ILE A 59 1.44 -3.06 2.29
N CYS A 60 0.30 -3.40 2.87
CA CYS A 60 -0.32 -4.72 2.71
C CYS A 60 -1.62 -4.58 1.96
N GLY A 61 -1.96 -5.61 1.21
CA GLY A 61 -3.21 -5.63 0.48
C GLY A 61 -3.66 -7.04 0.18
N ARG A 62 -4.79 -7.12 -0.47
CA ARG A 62 -5.34 -8.37 -0.97
C ARG A 62 -6.00 -8.12 -2.32
N GLY A 63 -5.61 -8.91 -3.32
CA GLY A 63 -6.07 -8.65 -4.67
C GLY A 63 -5.68 -7.26 -5.12
N SER A 64 -6.57 -6.54 -5.77
CA SER A 64 -6.28 -5.23 -6.34
C SER A 64 -6.22 -4.09 -5.33
N TYR A 65 -6.57 -4.31 -4.06
CA TYR A 65 -6.76 -3.22 -3.11
C TYR A 65 -5.80 -3.29 -1.94
N PRO A 66 -5.03 -2.21 -1.69
CA PRO A 66 -4.29 -2.06 -0.45
C PRO A 66 -5.25 -2.02 0.75
N LYS A 67 -4.82 -2.55 1.87
CA LYS A 67 -5.64 -2.64 3.09
C LYS A 67 -5.05 -1.90 4.27
N ALA A 68 -3.74 -1.95 4.45
CA ALA A 68 -3.12 -1.44 5.67
C ALA A 68 -1.69 -1.01 5.43
N PHE A 69 -1.23 -0.10 6.30
CA PHE A 69 0.17 0.24 6.44
C PHE A 69 0.76 -0.45 7.66
N LEU A 70 2.01 -0.88 7.52
CA LEU A 70 2.79 -1.41 8.62
C LEU A 70 4.08 -0.61 8.77
N LEU A 71 4.51 -0.44 10.00
CA LEU A 71 5.79 0.18 10.30
C LEU A 71 6.93 -0.81 10.08
N PRO A 72 8.19 -0.34 9.91
CA PRO A 72 9.34 -1.23 9.85
C PRO A 72 9.39 -2.12 11.08
N GLY A 73 9.68 -3.39 10.89
CA GLY A 73 9.73 -4.36 11.98
C GLY A 73 8.42 -5.04 12.29
N GLN A 74 7.29 -4.54 11.81
CA GLN A 74 6.02 -5.25 11.96
C GLN A 74 5.93 -6.37 10.92
N PRO A 75 5.49 -7.57 11.35
CA PRO A 75 5.38 -8.69 10.41
C PRO A 75 4.26 -8.46 9.40
N ALA A 76 4.52 -8.83 8.16
CA ALA A 76 3.52 -8.78 7.09
C ALA A 76 3.25 -10.20 6.61
N ARG A 77 2.05 -10.42 6.09
CA ARG A 77 1.62 -11.73 5.60
C ARG A 77 1.47 -11.70 4.09
N GLY A 78 1.63 -12.86 3.49
CA GLY A 78 1.38 -13.05 2.08
C GLY A 78 2.63 -12.97 1.24
N VAL A 79 2.44 -12.70 -0.04
CA VAL A 79 3.53 -12.67 -1.01
C VAL A 79 4.28 -11.35 -0.93
N ALA A 80 5.60 -11.41 -0.83
CA ALA A 80 6.44 -10.20 -0.88
C ALA A 80 6.59 -9.75 -2.33
N LEU A 81 6.26 -8.50 -2.57
CA LEU A 81 6.37 -7.89 -3.91
C LEU A 81 7.66 -7.11 -4.10
#